data_fecea805fad1195584bbc8ff266c4510
#
_entry.id   fecea805fad1195584bbc8ff266c4510
#
_cell.length_a   1.000
_cell.length_b   1.000
_cell.length_c   1.000
_cell.angle_alpha   90.00
_cell.angle_beta   90.00
_cell.angle_gamma   90.00
#
_symmetry.space_group_name_H-M   'P 1'
#
loop_
_entity.id
_entity.type
_entity.pdbx_description
1 polymer ?
#
loop_
_entity_poly.entity_id
_entity_poly.type
_entity_poly.pdbx_seq_one_letter_code
_entity_poly.pdbx_strand_id
1 'polypeptide(L)'
;MSINPDLAGRVYPAQEPYAVGREKIREFAAAVKATHRAHYDLDAAAALGHGDLLAPPTFAIIVAQRADALLVNDPDSGIDFSRVVHADQRFTHHRPIVAGDQLVAELHVDTVRAMGGGAMISTRAEIATTDGQKVATTVSSILVRGEDQ
;
A
#
# COMPACT_ATOMS: atom_id res chain seq x y z
N MET A 1 -3.07 -9.13 24.63
CA MET A 1 -2.16 -9.91 23.75
C MET A 1 -1.08 -8.99 23.24
N SER A 2 0.16 -9.41 23.33
CA SER A 2 1.30 -8.61 22.92
C SER A 2 1.68 -8.86 21.46
N ILE A 3 2.31 -7.86 20.84
CA ILE A 3 2.84 -7.98 19.49
C ILE A 3 3.96 -9.03 19.49
N ASN A 4 3.95 -9.90 18.48
CA ASN A 4 4.98 -10.92 18.31
C ASN A 4 6.32 -10.25 17.95
N PRO A 5 7.36 -10.37 18.79
CA PRO A 5 8.66 -9.74 18.51
C PRO A 5 9.37 -10.36 17.29
N ASP A 6 8.98 -11.55 16.87
CA ASP A 6 9.57 -12.24 15.72
C ASP A 6 8.99 -11.78 14.38
N LEU A 7 8.11 -10.79 14.37
CA LEU A 7 7.58 -10.21 13.12
C LEU A 7 8.68 -9.51 12.32
N ALA A 8 9.64 -8.88 12.97
CA ALA A 8 10.71 -8.17 12.28
C ALA A 8 11.47 -9.13 11.33
N GLY A 9 11.59 -8.75 10.07
CA GLY A 9 12.19 -9.56 9.03
C GLY A 9 11.25 -10.53 8.33
N ARG A 10 9.99 -10.63 8.78
CA ARG A 10 9.00 -11.50 8.14
C ARG A 10 8.59 -10.94 6.79
N VAL A 11 8.42 -11.84 5.82
CA VAL A 11 7.97 -11.51 4.47
C VAL A 11 6.65 -12.21 4.19
N TYR A 12 5.68 -11.46 3.71
CA TYR A 12 4.41 -12.00 3.21
C TYR A 12 4.48 -11.97 1.68
N PRO A 13 4.45 -13.14 1.02
CA PRO A 13 4.60 -13.20 -0.43
C PRO A 13 3.40 -12.57 -1.14
N ALA A 14 3.63 -12.20 -2.39
CA ALA A 14 2.61 -11.60 -3.24
C ALA A 14 1.39 -12.51 -3.36
N GLN A 15 0.21 -11.90 -3.28
CA GLN A 15 -1.08 -12.55 -3.40
C GLN A 15 -1.61 -12.38 -4.82
N GLU A 16 -2.91 -12.61 -5.00
CA GLU A 16 -3.55 -12.43 -6.30
C GLU A 16 -3.35 -11.00 -6.83
N PRO A 17 -3.15 -10.84 -8.14
CA PRO A 17 -2.95 -9.52 -8.72
C PRO A 17 -4.15 -8.60 -8.51
N TYR A 18 -3.84 -7.33 -8.30
CA TYR A 18 -4.81 -6.25 -8.32
C TYR A 18 -4.89 -5.68 -9.73
N ALA A 19 -6.07 -5.75 -10.34
CA ALA A 19 -6.31 -5.18 -11.67
C ALA A 19 -6.68 -3.70 -11.51
N VAL A 20 -5.85 -2.82 -12.06
CA VAL A 20 -6.10 -1.38 -12.01
C VAL A 20 -7.17 -1.02 -13.03
N GLY A 21 -8.34 -0.60 -12.55
CA GLY A 21 -9.47 -0.25 -13.41
C GLY A 21 -9.65 1.25 -13.59
N ARG A 22 -10.22 1.64 -14.73
CA ARG A 22 -10.50 3.06 -15.04
C ARG A 22 -11.42 3.70 -14.01
N GLU A 23 -12.49 3.02 -13.66
CA GLU A 23 -13.45 3.59 -12.70
C GLU A 23 -12.85 3.76 -11.31
N LYS A 24 -11.97 2.84 -10.90
CA LYS A 24 -11.28 2.98 -9.61
C LYS A 24 -10.33 4.17 -9.61
N ILE A 25 -9.64 4.42 -10.72
CA ILE A 25 -8.78 5.61 -10.85
C ILE A 25 -9.62 6.88 -10.74
N ARG A 26 -10.75 6.95 -11.46
CA ARG A 26 -11.64 8.12 -11.41
C ARG A 26 -12.19 8.35 -10.01
N GLU A 27 -12.67 7.29 -9.38
CA GLU A 27 -13.21 7.32 -8.01
C GLU A 27 -12.15 7.78 -7.01
N PHE A 28 -10.96 7.18 -7.07
CA PHE A 28 -9.86 7.53 -6.17
C PHE A 28 -9.41 8.97 -6.38
N ALA A 29 -9.26 9.40 -7.63
CA ALA A 29 -8.85 10.76 -7.96
C ALA A 29 -9.85 11.79 -7.41
N ALA A 30 -11.14 11.52 -7.56
CA ALA A 30 -12.19 12.39 -7.00
C ALA A 30 -12.11 12.44 -5.47
N ALA A 31 -11.91 11.28 -4.84
CA ALA A 31 -11.84 11.19 -3.38
C ALA A 31 -10.67 11.98 -2.80
N VAL A 32 -9.52 11.99 -3.47
CA VAL A 32 -8.32 12.73 -3.01
C VAL A 32 -8.24 14.13 -3.64
N LYS A 33 -9.27 14.54 -4.38
CA LYS A 33 -9.36 15.86 -5.04
C LYS A 33 -8.23 16.09 -6.05
N ALA A 34 -7.81 15.03 -6.73
CA ALA A 34 -6.87 15.13 -7.84
C ALA A 34 -7.65 15.52 -9.10
N THR A 35 -7.37 16.69 -9.63
CA THR A 35 -8.20 17.32 -10.67
C THR A 35 -7.61 17.24 -12.07
N HIS A 36 -6.38 16.72 -12.22
CA HIS A 36 -5.76 16.65 -13.54
C HIS A 36 -6.56 15.72 -14.46
N ARG A 37 -6.78 16.18 -15.69
CA ARG A 37 -7.64 15.46 -16.63
C ARG A 37 -7.12 14.07 -17.01
N ALA A 38 -5.82 13.83 -16.90
CA ALA A 38 -5.24 12.51 -17.20
C ALA A 38 -5.78 11.39 -16.31
N HIS A 39 -6.37 11.72 -15.15
CA HIS A 39 -7.05 10.74 -14.28
C HIS A 39 -8.44 10.38 -14.75
N TYR A 40 -9.02 11.16 -15.66
CA TYR A 40 -10.43 11.05 -16.04
C TYR A 40 -10.65 10.81 -17.54
N ASP A 41 -9.74 11.30 -18.37
CA ASP A 41 -9.90 11.37 -19.82
C ASP A 41 -8.73 10.69 -20.53
N LEU A 42 -9.04 9.74 -21.41
CA LEU A 42 -8.04 8.98 -22.17
C LEU A 42 -7.17 9.86 -23.06
N ASP A 43 -7.76 10.87 -23.70
CA ASP A 43 -7.01 11.76 -24.59
C ASP A 43 -6.02 12.62 -23.81
N ALA A 44 -6.39 13.07 -22.61
CA ALA A 44 -5.49 13.81 -21.73
C ALA A 44 -4.33 12.94 -21.24
N ALA A 45 -4.60 11.69 -20.91
CA ALA A 45 -3.56 10.74 -20.52
C ALA A 45 -2.60 10.46 -21.69
N ALA A 46 -3.13 10.26 -22.89
CA ALA A 46 -2.35 10.04 -24.10
C ALA A 46 -1.46 11.24 -24.42
N ALA A 47 -1.93 12.45 -24.18
CA ALA A 47 -1.13 13.67 -24.40
C ALA A 47 0.09 13.72 -23.49
N LEU A 48 0.05 13.06 -22.33
CA LEU A 48 1.20 12.92 -21.44
C LEU A 48 2.05 11.67 -21.72
N GLY A 49 1.69 10.89 -22.75
CA GLY A 49 2.44 9.69 -23.12
C GLY A 49 2.00 8.40 -22.46
N HIS A 50 0.82 8.40 -21.80
CA HIS A 50 0.32 7.20 -21.13
C HIS A 50 -0.67 6.45 -22.04
N GLY A 51 -0.61 5.11 -21.95
CA GLY A 51 -1.46 4.24 -22.77
C GLY A 51 -2.91 4.14 -22.28
N ASP A 52 -3.19 4.58 -21.06
CA ASP A 52 -4.52 4.56 -20.44
C ASP A 52 -4.56 5.61 -19.34
N LEU A 53 -5.67 5.68 -18.57
CA LEU A 53 -5.81 6.65 -17.50
C LEU A 53 -4.67 6.55 -16.50
N LEU A 54 -4.13 7.70 -16.12
CA LEU A 54 -3.07 7.82 -15.13
C LEU A 54 -3.65 7.79 -13.71
N ALA A 55 -3.13 6.92 -12.85
CA ALA A 55 -3.51 6.92 -11.45
C ALA A 55 -2.85 8.09 -10.72
N PRO A 56 -3.54 8.69 -9.72
CA PRO A 56 -2.89 9.68 -8.86
C PRO A 56 -1.68 9.11 -8.11
N PRO A 57 -0.73 9.96 -7.68
CA PRO A 57 0.51 9.48 -7.06
C PRO A 57 0.31 8.60 -5.81
N THR A 58 -0.77 8.79 -5.06
CA THR A 58 -1.03 8.01 -3.85
C THR A 58 -1.90 6.78 -4.10
N PHE A 59 -2.25 6.49 -5.35
CA PHE A 59 -3.08 5.32 -5.71
C PHE A 59 -2.47 4.00 -5.23
N ALA A 60 -1.15 3.91 -5.18
CA ALA A 60 -0.45 2.71 -4.73
C ALA A 60 -0.85 2.28 -3.31
N ILE A 61 -1.45 3.18 -2.50
CA ILE A 61 -1.94 2.85 -1.16
C ILE A 61 -2.96 1.71 -1.18
N ILE A 62 -3.76 1.62 -2.25
CA ILE A 62 -4.77 0.57 -2.37
C ILE A 62 -4.10 -0.81 -2.38
N VAL A 63 -3.03 -0.94 -3.17
CA VAL A 63 -2.29 -2.21 -3.28
C VAL A 63 -1.49 -2.46 -1.99
N ALA A 64 -0.87 -1.42 -1.44
CA ALA A 64 -0.10 -1.51 -0.21
C ALA A 64 -0.96 -1.95 0.98
N GLN A 65 -2.16 -1.39 1.13
CA GLN A 65 -3.05 -1.76 2.23
C GLN A 65 -3.57 -3.18 2.11
N ARG A 66 -3.76 -3.70 0.91
CA ARG A 66 -4.11 -5.11 0.72
C ARG A 66 -2.97 -6.01 1.21
N ALA A 67 -1.73 -5.61 0.99
CA ALA A 67 -0.57 -6.33 1.51
C ALA A 67 -0.46 -6.19 3.03
N ASP A 68 -0.63 -4.99 3.57
CA ASP A 68 -0.61 -4.75 5.02
C ASP A 68 -1.67 -5.58 5.75
N ALA A 69 -2.81 -5.83 5.11
CA ALA A 69 -3.86 -6.67 5.69
C ALA A 69 -3.39 -8.09 5.96
N LEU A 70 -2.42 -8.60 5.21
CA LEU A 70 -1.84 -9.93 5.48
C LEU A 70 -1.18 -9.96 6.84
N LEU A 71 -0.48 -8.90 7.22
CA LEU A 71 0.15 -8.77 8.52
C LEU A 71 -0.89 -8.58 9.62
N VAL A 72 -1.80 -7.63 9.43
CA VAL A 72 -2.80 -7.26 10.45
C VAL A 72 -3.73 -8.44 10.75
N ASN A 73 -4.08 -9.22 9.75
CA ASN A 73 -4.98 -10.37 9.89
C ASN A 73 -4.23 -11.67 10.22
N ASP A 74 -2.91 -11.65 10.30
CA ASP A 74 -2.13 -12.82 10.70
C ASP A 74 -2.34 -13.07 12.19
N PRO A 75 -2.94 -14.22 12.58
CA PRO A 75 -3.17 -14.50 13.99
C PRO A 75 -1.88 -14.59 14.81
N ASP A 76 -0.74 -14.86 14.17
CA ASP A 76 0.55 -14.93 14.83
C ASP A 76 1.17 -13.55 15.08
N SER A 77 0.59 -12.48 14.52
CA SER A 77 1.14 -11.13 14.67
C SER A 77 0.91 -10.53 16.05
N GLY A 78 -0.20 -10.89 16.71
CA GLY A 78 -0.61 -10.27 17.95
C GLY A 78 -1.20 -8.88 17.80
N ILE A 79 -1.48 -8.46 16.54
CA ILE A 79 -2.05 -7.13 16.28
C ILE A 79 -3.56 -7.15 16.48
N ASP A 80 -4.05 -6.24 17.31
CA ASP A 80 -5.47 -5.94 17.43
C ASP A 80 -5.78 -4.75 16.54
N PHE A 81 -6.50 -4.99 15.43
CA PHE A 81 -6.80 -3.95 14.46
C PHE A 81 -7.51 -2.74 15.08
N SER A 82 -8.33 -2.95 16.09
CA SER A 82 -9.04 -1.85 16.76
C SER A 82 -8.11 -0.85 17.44
N ARG A 83 -6.84 -1.22 17.65
CA ARG A 83 -5.82 -0.39 18.29
C ARG A 83 -4.80 0.19 17.32
N VAL A 84 -4.97 -0.06 16.01
CA VAL A 84 -4.03 0.39 14.98
C VAL A 84 -4.32 1.84 14.59
N VAL A 85 -3.26 2.63 14.58
CA VAL A 85 -3.28 3.99 14.02
C VAL A 85 -2.22 4.06 12.93
N HIS A 86 -2.61 4.51 11.74
CA HIS A 86 -1.66 4.73 10.64
C HIS A 86 -0.89 6.02 10.92
N ALA A 87 0.40 5.92 11.13
CA ALA A 87 1.23 7.03 11.59
C ALA A 87 1.98 7.74 10.46
N ASP A 88 2.46 7.00 9.46
CA ASP A 88 3.28 7.56 8.39
C ASP A 88 3.18 6.71 7.13
N GLN A 89 3.29 7.36 5.98
CA GLN A 89 3.27 6.70 4.68
C GLN A 89 4.24 7.38 3.73
N ARG A 90 5.05 6.58 3.04
CA ARG A 90 5.99 7.05 2.02
C ARG A 90 5.79 6.29 0.73
N PHE A 91 5.98 6.97 -0.39
CA PHE A 91 5.89 6.39 -1.72
C PHE A 91 7.17 6.70 -2.49
N THR A 92 7.74 5.68 -3.10
CA THR A 92 8.80 5.83 -4.10
C THR A 92 8.29 5.22 -5.39
N HIS A 93 8.08 6.04 -6.42
CA HIS A 93 7.56 5.59 -7.70
C HIS A 93 8.71 5.24 -8.64
N HIS A 94 8.65 4.04 -9.21
CA HIS A 94 9.62 3.59 -10.22
C HIS A 94 9.06 3.80 -11.62
N ARG A 95 7.74 3.82 -11.76
CA ARG A 95 7.01 4.25 -12.94
C ARG A 95 5.57 4.62 -12.58
N PRO A 96 4.87 5.38 -13.45
CA PRO A 96 3.45 5.67 -13.21
C PRO A 96 2.58 4.41 -13.24
N ILE A 97 1.49 4.42 -12.47
CA ILE A 97 0.46 3.38 -12.52
C ILE A 97 -0.63 3.85 -13.48
N VAL A 98 -1.01 2.99 -14.40
CA VAL A 98 -2.07 3.28 -15.37
C VAL A 98 -3.13 2.17 -15.34
N ALA A 99 -4.32 2.49 -15.81
CA ALA A 99 -5.39 1.49 -15.95
C ALA A 99 -4.92 0.36 -16.87
N GLY A 100 -5.29 -0.86 -16.53
CA GLY A 100 -4.83 -2.07 -17.23
C GLY A 100 -3.65 -2.75 -16.56
N ASP A 101 -2.96 -2.07 -15.64
CA ASP A 101 -1.88 -2.71 -14.88
C ASP A 101 -2.42 -3.84 -14.01
N GLN A 102 -1.64 -4.92 -13.92
CA GLN A 102 -1.88 -6.03 -13.01
C GLN A 102 -0.76 -6.00 -11.97
N LEU A 103 -1.07 -5.63 -10.73
CA LEU A 103 -0.08 -5.36 -9.69
C LEU A 103 -0.10 -6.39 -8.58
N VAL A 104 1.08 -6.80 -8.15
CA VAL A 104 1.29 -7.66 -6.98
C VAL A 104 2.18 -6.92 -5.98
N ALA A 105 2.02 -7.23 -4.70
CA ALA A 105 2.83 -6.62 -3.66
C ALA A 105 3.39 -7.69 -2.72
N GLU A 106 4.69 -7.61 -2.47
CA GLU A 106 5.37 -8.40 -1.46
C GLU A 106 5.58 -7.52 -0.24
N LEU A 107 5.08 -7.95 0.92
CA LEU A 107 5.17 -7.17 2.15
C LEU A 107 6.34 -7.63 3.00
N HIS A 108 7.15 -6.68 3.42
CA HIS A 108 8.27 -6.89 4.35
C HIS A 108 7.99 -6.14 5.65
N VAL A 109 8.11 -6.85 6.78
CA VAL A 109 8.11 -6.19 8.09
C VAL A 109 9.54 -5.79 8.41
N ASP A 110 9.84 -4.50 8.32
CA ASP A 110 11.21 -4.02 8.50
C ASP A 110 11.59 -3.86 9.97
N THR A 111 10.72 -3.23 10.76
CA THR A 111 11.01 -3.01 12.19
C THR A 111 9.76 -3.21 13.05
N VAL A 112 10.00 -3.68 14.26
CA VAL A 112 9.01 -3.71 15.33
C VAL A 112 9.66 -3.10 16.56
N ARG A 113 9.14 -1.98 17.05
CA ARG A 113 9.72 -1.26 18.17
C ARG A 113 8.66 -1.07 19.26
N ALA A 114 8.98 -1.53 20.48
CA ALA A 114 8.08 -1.34 21.62
C ALA A 114 7.95 0.15 21.94
N MET A 115 6.72 0.60 22.20
CA MET A 115 6.40 1.98 22.54
C MET A 115 5.21 2.02 23.49
N GLY A 116 5.43 2.44 24.74
CA GLY A 116 4.35 2.75 25.66
C GLY A 116 3.32 1.63 25.86
N GLY A 117 3.77 0.38 25.96
CA GLY A 117 2.87 -0.78 26.09
C GLY A 117 2.36 -1.33 24.76
N GLY A 118 2.54 -0.62 23.67
CA GLY A 118 2.22 -1.06 22.30
C GLY A 118 3.47 -1.21 21.47
N ALA A 119 3.34 -1.01 20.16
CA ALA A 119 4.47 -1.11 19.24
C ALA A 119 4.31 -0.19 18.04
N MET A 120 5.43 0.30 17.54
CA MET A 120 5.52 0.95 16.23
C MET A 120 6.07 -0.08 15.24
N ILE A 121 5.31 -0.38 14.20
CA ILE A 121 5.68 -1.36 13.17
C ILE A 121 5.87 -0.63 11.86
N SER A 122 7.03 -0.82 11.23
CA SER A 122 7.30 -0.30 9.90
C SER A 122 7.28 -1.44 8.89
N THR A 123 6.50 -1.28 7.83
CA THR A 123 6.39 -2.24 6.74
C THR A 123 6.81 -1.60 5.43
N ARG A 124 7.20 -2.44 4.48
CA ARG A 124 7.56 -2.03 3.14
C ARG A 124 6.85 -2.94 2.15
N ALA A 125 6.09 -2.36 1.24
CA ALA A 125 5.46 -3.10 0.15
C ALA A 125 6.22 -2.84 -1.14
N GLU A 126 6.75 -3.91 -1.72
CA GLU A 126 7.38 -3.87 -3.04
C GLU A 126 6.33 -4.23 -4.07
N ILE A 127 5.90 -3.23 -4.85
CA ILE A 127 4.83 -3.37 -5.83
C ILE A 127 5.42 -3.50 -7.21
N ALA A 128 5.00 -4.54 -7.92
CA ALA A 128 5.47 -4.85 -9.26
C ALA A 128 4.31 -5.34 -10.12
N THR A 129 4.52 -5.32 -11.44
CA THR A 129 3.61 -6.00 -12.37
C THR A 129 3.79 -7.52 -12.25
N THR A 130 2.83 -8.27 -12.79
CA THR A 130 2.89 -9.74 -12.74
C THR A 130 4.07 -10.30 -13.55
N ASP A 131 4.61 -9.53 -14.50
CA ASP A 131 5.81 -9.92 -15.26
C ASP A 131 7.12 -9.41 -14.64
N GLY A 132 7.05 -8.85 -13.43
CA GLY A 132 8.23 -8.49 -12.65
C GLY A 132 8.75 -7.07 -12.79
N GLN A 133 8.06 -6.20 -13.51
CA GLN A 133 8.47 -4.79 -13.62
C GLN A 133 8.19 -4.04 -12.32
N LYS A 134 9.20 -3.40 -11.74
CA LYS A 134 9.04 -2.59 -10.53
C LYS A 134 8.17 -1.37 -10.81
N VAL A 135 7.20 -1.13 -9.94
CA VAL A 135 6.23 -0.03 -10.07
C VAL A 135 6.39 0.98 -8.96
N ALA A 136 6.34 0.53 -7.71
CA ALA A 136 6.48 1.42 -6.56
C ALA A 136 6.95 0.66 -5.34
N THR A 137 7.61 1.37 -4.44
CA THR A 137 7.91 0.91 -3.09
C THR A 137 7.15 1.83 -2.13
N THR A 138 6.37 1.24 -1.23
CA THR A 138 5.68 2.00 -0.20
C THR A 138 6.21 1.62 1.17
N VAL A 139 6.38 2.59 2.05
CA VAL A 139 6.78 2.36 3.45
C VAL A 139 5.68 2.92 4.34
N SER A 140 5.19 2.07 5.23
CA SER A 140 4.10 2.40 6.14
C SER A 140 4.57 2.21 7.57
N SER A 141 4.22 3.14 8.44
CA SER A 141 4.41 2.98 9.88
C SER A 141 3.05 2.97 10.55
N ILE A 142 2.79 1.92 11.34
CA ILE A 142 1.58 1.83 12.13
C ILE A 142 1.94 1.79 13.61
N LEU A 143 1.12 2.48 14.40
CA LEU A 143 1.19 2.42 15.85
C LEU A 143 0.09 1.48 16.33
N VAL A 144 0.47 0.41 17.02
CA VAL A 144 -0.48 -0.45 17.70
C VAL A 144 -0.49 -0.01 19.16
N ARG A 145 -1.60 0.60 19.60
CA ARG A 145 -1.69 1.13 20.96
C ARG A 145 -1.74 0.01 21.98
N GLY A 146 -1.18 0.27 23.17
CA GLY A 146 -1.27 -0.66 24.29
C GLY A 146 -2.69 -0.74 24.87
N GLU A 147 -2.94 -1.77 25.67
CA GLU A 147 -4.28 -2.06 26.20
C GLU A 147 -4.84 -0.97 27.14
N ASP A 148 -3.94 -0.19 27.76
CA ASP A 148 -4.32 0.82 28.74
C ASP A 148 -4.28 2.25 28.18
N GLN A 149 -4.37 2.42 26.85
CA GLN A 149 -4.29 3.74 26.20
C GLN A 149 -5.55 4.07 25.39
#